data_e73e359293065dd303c70afc8a40439d
#
_entry.id   e73e359293065dd303c70afc8a40439d
#
_cell.length_a   1.000
_cell.length_b   1.000
_cell.length_c   1.000
_cell.angle_alpha   90.00
_cell.angle_beta   90.00
_cell.angle_gamma   90.00
#
_symmetry.space_group_name_H-M   'P 1'
#
loop_
_entity.id
_entity.type
_entity.pdbx_description
1 polymer ?
#
loop_
_entity_poly.entity_id
_entity_poly.type
_entity_poly.pdbx_seq_one_letter_code
_entity_poly.pdbx_strand_id
1 'polypeptide(L)'
;MLPEEQASNSRYFYELASARFGFSMDKVARCQAFHFKAGQGAKTGTGGHLPGRKVTPAIASVRGIPVGTTAVSPATFPDLATPADFKELADEVRGVTGGIPVGFKLSAQHIEEDIDFALDASADYIILDGRGGGTGSAPLIFRDHISVPTIPALARAREHLDSCGVGRGSERPVTLIVTGGLRVPADFVKAMMLGAEAVAVSNAAIQAIGCLGMRACGSNNCPVGIATQREDLRSRLVVDASAERLKNFFEASAHLMAVMARACGHHELRGFEPGDLTSWKRGVADLAGVRYAGARGRGAGEAG
;
A
#
# COMPACT_ATOMS: atom_id res chain seq x y z
N MET A 1 3.65 17.16 -2.55
CA MET A 1 4.57 16.71 -3.60
C MET A 1 5.46 17.87 -3.99
N LEU A 2 6.75 17.68 -3.98
CA LEU A 2 7.74 18.63 -4.46
C LEU A 2 8.03 18.37 -5.95
N PRO A 3 8.38 19.42 -6.74
CA PRO A 3 8.76 19.24 -8.15
C PRO A 3 9.94 18.25 -8.32
N GLU A 4 10.91 18.29 -7.40
CA GLU A 4 12.08 17.42 -7.41
C GLU A 4 11.71 15.96 -7.12
N GLU A 5 10.75 15.72 -6.22
CA GLU A 5 10.20 14.38 -5.97
C GLU A 5 9.57 13.80 -7.23
N GLN A 6 8.77 14.60 -7.91
CA GLN A 6 8.10 14.17 -9.13
C GLN A 6 9.10 13.92 -10.26
N ALA A 7 10.09 14.80 -10.44
CA ALA A 7 11.12 14.66 -11.47
C ALA A 7 12.04 13.45 -11.25
N SER A 8 12.22 13.04 -9.99
CA SER A 8 13.10 11.90 -9.64
C SER A 8 12.42 10.54 -9.83
N ASN A 9 11.12 10.49 -10.12
CA ASN A 9 10.38 9.25 -10.30
C ASN A 9 10.05 9.03 -11.78
N SER A 10 10.30 7.82 -12.28
CA SER A 10 9.92 7.43 -13.65
C SER A 10 8.39 7.37 -13.83
N ARG A 11 7.68 7.03 -12.75
CA ARG A 11 6.22 7.00 -12.67
C ARG A 11 5.79 7.45 -11.28
N TYR A 12 4.94 8.47 -11.21
CA TYR A 12 4.46 9.02 -9.95
C TYR A 12 2.97 8.74 -9.77
N PHE A 13 2.63 8.08 -8.68
CA PHE A 13 1.25 7.84 -8.25
C PHE A 13 0.88 8.89 -7.21
N TYR A 14 -0.06 9.77 -7.52
CA TYR A 14 -0.50 10.80 -6.60
C TYR A 14 -1.54 10.25 -5.62
N GLU A 15 -1.26 10.34 -4.31
CA GLU A 15 -2.20 9.98 -3.26
C GLU A 15 -2.93 11.23 -2.75
N LEU A 16 -4.25 11.31 -2.93
CA LEU A 16 -5.09 12.35 -2.34
C LEU A 16 -5.62 11.87 -0.99
N ALA A 17 -5.19 12.51 0.09
CA ALA A 17 -5.72 12.28 1.44
C ALA A 17 -6.85 13.27 1.77
N SER A 18 -7.67 12.93 2.77
CA SER A 18 -8.87 13.69 3.17
C SER A 18 -8.63 15.16 3.52
N ALA A 19 -7.44 15.52 4.00
CA ALA A 19 -7.10 16.93 4.28
C ALA A 19 -6.70 17.74 3.06
N ARG A 20 -6.48 17.10 1.89
CA ARG A 20 -6.07 17.76 0.64
C ARG A 20 -4.84 18.68 0.76
N PHE A 21 -3.94 18.46 1.73
CA PHE A 21 -2.76 19.30 1.95
C PHE A 21 -1.88 19.42 0.71
N GLY A 22 -1.78 20.65 0.18
CA GLY A 22 -0.97 20.96 -1.00
C GLY A 22 -1.45 20.31 -2.30
N PHE A 23 -2.71 19.86 -2.35
CA PHE A 23 -3.36 19.35 -3.55
C PHE A 23 -3.55 20.47 -4.58
N SER A 24 -3.32 20.19 -5.86
CA SER A 24 -3.75 20.99 -7.00
C SER A 24 -3.80 20.13 -8.26
N MET A 25 -4.70 20.46 -9.18
CA MET A 25 -4.82 19.76 -10.47
C MET A 25 -3.57 19.92 -11.32
N ASP A 26 -2.85 21.04 -11.23
CA ASP A 26 -1.57 21.23 -11.94
C ASP A 26 -0.50 20.20 -11.56
N LYS A 27 -0.51 19.74 -10.29
CA LYS A 27 0.38 18.68 -9.84
C LYS A 27 -0.07 17.32 -10.34
N VAL A 28 -1.38 17.07 -10.33
CA VAL A 28 -1.99 15.84 -10.82
C VAL A 28 -1.76 15.65 -12.30
N ALA A 29 -1.85 16.72 -13.09
CA ALA A 29 -1.63 16.71 -14.55
C ALA A 29 -0.26 16.12 -14.97
N ARG A 30 0.70 16.05 -14.06
CA ARG A 30 2.05 15.50 -14.31
C ARG A 30 2.25 14.09 -13.76
N CYS A 31 1.20 13.46 -13.22
CA CYS A 31 1.27 12.13 -12.61
C CYS A 31 0.90 11.04 -13.61
N GLN A 32 1.28 9.81 -13.32
CA GLN A 32 1.01 8.64 -14.15
C GLN A 32 -0.12 7.78 -13.57
N ALA A 33 -0.50 8.01 -12.32
CA ALA A 33 -1.69 7.45 -11.69
C ALA A 33 -2.13 8.36 -10.53
N PHE A 34 -3.39 8.23 -10.14
CA PHE A 34 -3.98 8.97 -9.04
C PHE A 34 -4.81 8.01 -8.17
N HIS A 35 -4.80 8.19 -6.85
CA HIS A 35 -5.72 7.44 -6.00
C HIS A 35 -6.19 8.23 -4.80
N PHE A 36 -7.40 7.94 -4.39
CA PHE A 36 -7.99 8.40 -3.14
C PHE A 36 -7.48 7.53 -1.99
N LYS A 37 -6.99 8.16 -0.92
CA LYS A 37 -6.65 7.46 0.31
C LYS A 37 -7.88 7.41 1.22
N ALA A 38 -8.71 6.41 1.03
CA ALA A 38 -9.87 6.15 1.88
C ALA A 38 -9.48 5.50 3.22
N GLY A 39 -8.37 4.74 3.25
CA GLY A 39 -7.88 4.13 4.48
C GLY A 39 -6.42 3.68 4.43
N GLN A 40 -5.93 3.21 5.57
CA GLN A 40 -4.64 2.53 5.70
C GLN A 40 -4.66 1.58 6.89
N GLY A 41 -4.05 0.40 6.77
CA GLY A 41 -4.18 -0.71 7.72
C GLY A 41 -3.72 -0.42 9.16
N ALA A 42 -2.77 0.49 9.36
CA ALA A 42 -2.25 0.84 10.67
C ALA A 42 -2.97 2.04 11.34
N LYS A 43 -3.92 2.67 10.68
CA LYS A 43 -4.66 3.86 11.12
C LYS A 43 -6.09 3.89 10.60
N THR A 44 -6.72 2.75 10.43
CA THR A 44 -8.12 2.65 9.98
C THR A 44 -9.02 3.52 10.85
N GLY A 45 -9.88 4.32 10.23
CA GLY A 45 -10.81 5.22 10.93
C GLY A 45 -10.14 6.45 11.57
N THR A 46 -8.85 6.68 11.36
CA THR A 46 -8.15 7.89 11.79
C THR A 46 -7.35 8.48 10.64
N GLY A 47 -7.35 9.80 10.51
CA GLY A 47 -6.56 10.50 9.51
C GLY A 47 -5.06 10.53 9.81
N GLY A 48 -4.30 11.10 8.89
CA GLY A 48 -2.87 11.36 9.08
C GLY A 48 -2.62 12.42 10.14
N HIS A 49 -1.47 12.31 10.85
CA HIS A 49 -1.10 13.23 11.92
C HIS A 49 0.37 13.62 11.81
N LEU A 50 0.65 14.91 11.67
CA LEU A 50 2.01 15.45 11.74
C LEU A 50 2.07 16.49 12.85
N PRO A 51 2.82 16.24 13.94
CA PRO A 51 2.94 17.20 15.05
C PRO A 51 3.50 18.56 14.59
N GLY A 52 2.98 19.65 15.13
CA GLY A 52 3.37 21.02 14.74
C GLY A 52 4.88 21.27 14.85
N ARG A 53 5.55 20.71 15.88
CA ARG A 53 7.02 20.80 16.02
C ARG A 53 7.82 20.24 14.84
N LYS A 54 7.19 19.46 13.94
CA LYS A 54 7.78 18.93 12.70
C LYS A 54 7.37 19.74 11.47
N VAL A 55 6.46 20.71 11.61
CA VAL A 55 5.99 21.54 10.49
C VAL A 55 6.93 22.73 10.35
N THR A 56 8.03 22.48 9.64
CA THR A 56 9.04 23.48 9.26
C THR A 56 8.49 24.42 8.17
N PRO A 57 9.14 25.58 7.89
CA PRO A 57 8.74 26.46 6.79
C PRO A 57 8.61 25.74 5.44
N ALA A 58 9.50 24.82 5.12
CA ALA A 58 9.44 24.02 3.90
C ALA A 58 8.19 23.13 3.85
N ILE A 59 7.89 22.42 4.94
CA ILE A 59 6.69 21.57 5.04
C ILE A 59 5.42 22.41 5.00
N ALA A 60 5.40 23.55 5.71
CA ALA A 60 4.29 24.48 5.75
C ALA A 60 3.94 24.99 4.34
N SER A 61 4.95 25.42 3.59
CA SER A 61 4.80 25.87 2.20
C SER A 61 4.23 24.78 1.28
N VAL A 62 4.77 23.56 1.34
CA VAL A 62 4.30 22.42 0.52
C VAL A 62 2.86 22.02 0.84
N ARG A 63 2.47 22.09 2.11
CA ARG A 63 1.14 21.69 2.58
C ARG A 63 0.09 22.80 2.56
N GLY A 64 0.50 24.06 2.39
CA GLY A 64 -0.40 25.22 2.44
C GLY A 64 -0.97 25.47 3.83
N ILE A 65 -0.16 25.27 4.90
CA ILE A 65 -0.56 25.47 6.31
C ILE A 65 0.45 26.38 7.03
N PRO A 66 0.07 27.06 8.14
CA PRO A 66 1.02 27.85 8.92
C PRO A 66 2.13 27.01 9.54
N VAL A 67 3.33 27.59 9.64
CA VAL A 67 4.49 26.97 10.32
C VAL A 67 4.13 26.65 11.77
N GLY A 68 4.56 25.49 12.25
CA GLY A 68 4.32 25.04 13.63
C GLY A 68 2.90 24.52 13.91
N THR A 69 1.98 24.63 12.96
CA THR A 69 0.62 24.10 13.10
C THR A 69 0.60 22.59 12.93
N THR A 70 -0.03 21.87 13.86
CA THR A 70 -0.22 20.43 13.72
C THR A 70 -1.12 20.12 12.52
N ALA A 71 -0.64 19.33 11.59
CA ALA A 71 -1.40 18.89 10.43
C ALA A 71 -2.16 17.61 10.74
N VAL A 72 -3.49 17.68 10.76
CA VAL A 72 -4.39 16.55 11.01
C VAL A 72 -5.30 16.39 9.80
N SER A 73 -5.33 15.17 9.25
CA SER A 73 -6.31 14.84 8.22
C SER A 73 -7.59 14.33 8.89
N PRO A 74 -8.78 14.73 8.43
CA PRO A 74 -10.05 14.12 8.85
C PRO A 74 -10.06 12.61 8.62
N ALA A 75 -10.89 11.88 9.37
CA ALA A 75 -11.06 10.44 9.19
C ALA A 75 -11.67 10.08 7.83
N THR A 76 -12.55 10.96 7.33
CA THR A 76 -13.22 10.84 6.03
C THR A 76 -12.98 12.11 5.20
N PHE A 77 -13.23 12.06 3.92
CA PHE A 77 -13.26 13.26 3.07
C PHE A 77 -14.46 14.11 3.46
N PRO A 78 -14.27 15.40 3.78
CA PRO A 78 -15.38 16.27 4.24
C PRO A 78 -16.34 16.66 3.12
N ASP A 79 -15.92 16.54 1.88
CA ASP A 79 -16.61 17.01 0.67
C ASP A 79 -16.90 15.90 -0.36
N LEU A 80 -16.55 14.65 -0.06
CA LEU A 80 -16.82 13.48 -0.89
C LEU A 80 -17.43 12.40 0.00
N ALA A 81 -18.69 12.08 -0.18
CA ALA A 81 -19.43 11.15 0.67
C ALA A 81 -19.93 9.90 -0.08
N THR A 82 -20.27 10.04 -1.35
CA THR A 82 -20.87 8.98 -2.17
C THR A 82 -19.91 8.53 -3.28
N PRO A 83 -20.07 7.31 -3.83
CA PRO A 83 -19.30 6.89 -5.01
C PRO A 83 -19.41 7.88 -6.17
N ALA A 84 -20.55 8.54 -6.34
CA ALA A 84 -20.77 9.53 -7.38
C ALA A 84 -19.87 10.76 -7.21
N ASP A 85 -19.69 11.26 -5.98
CA ASP A 85 -18.81 12.40 -5.69
C ASP A 85 -17.36 12.07 -6.04
N PHE A 86 -16.91 10.86 -5.66
CA PHE A 86 -15.56 10.38 -5.98
C PHE A 86 -15.38 10.17 -7.49
N LYS A 87 -16.41 9.67 -8.17
CA LYS A 87 -16.38 9.48 -9.62
C LYS A 87 -16.28 10.81 -10.36
N GLU A 88 -17.01 11.83 -9.94
CA GLU A 88 -16.93 13.18 -10.54
C GLU A 88 -15.50 13.73 -10.47
N LEU A 89 -14.86 13.67 -9.31
CA LEU A 89 -13.46 14.09 -9.16
C LEU A 89 -12.49 13.18 -9.95
N ALA A 90 -12.76 11.88 -10.03
CA ALA A 90 -11.97 10.96 -10.85
C ALA A 90 -12.06 11.31 -12.34
N ASP A 91 -13.24 11.66 -12.82
CA ASP A 91 -13.46 12.06 -14.21
C ASP A 91 -12.79 13.41 -14.50
N GLU A 92 -12.77 14.36 -13.55
CA GLU A 92 -11.99 15.61 -13.66
C GLU A 92 -10.48 15.29 -13.77
N VAL A 93 -9.96 14.41 -12.92
CA VAL A 93 -8.56 13.95 -12.98
C VAL A 93 -8.23 13.34 -14.34
N ARG A 94 -9.09 12.45 -14.85
CA ARG A 94 -8.91 11.84 -16.17
C ARG A 94 -8.94 12.90 -17.27
N GLY A 95 -9.81 13.90 -17.15
CA GLY A 95 -9.93 15.00 -18.12
C GLY A 95 -8.64 15.81 -18.23
N VAL A 96 -8.06 16.24 -17.10
CA VAL A 96 -6.85 17.09 -17.11
C VAL A 96 -5.56 16.33 -17.42
N THR A 97 -5.57 15.01 -17.28
CA THR A 97 -4.37 14.17 -17.47
C THR A 97 -4.35 13.42 -18.79
N GLY A 98 -5.44 13.43 -19.54
CA GLY A 98 -5.60 12.60 -20.74
C GLY A 98 -5.87 11.12 -20.44
N GLY A 99 -6.42 10.81 -19.25
CA GLY A 99 -6.91 9.46 -18.93
C GLY A 99 -5.97 8.58 -18.11
N ILE A 100 -5.22 9.13 -17.17
CA ILE A 100 -4.44 8.28 -16.25
C ILE A 100 -5.37 7.38 -15.39
N PRO A 101 -4.89 6.21 -14.94
CA PRO A 101 -5.67 5.35 -14.06
C PRO A 101 -5.93 6.03 -12.70
N VAL A 102 -7.16 5.86 -12.21
CA VAL A 102 -7.61 6.34 -10.90
C VAL A 102 -7.96 5.14 -10.02
N GLY A 103 -7.47 5.13 -8.79
CA GLY A 103 -7.69 4.04 -7.86
C GLY A 103 -8.09 4.48 -6.46
N PHE A 104 -8.19 3.49 -5.58
CA PHE A 104 -8.44 3.68 -4.16
C PHE A 104 -7.43 2.93 -3.32
N LYS A 105 -6.94 3.57 -2.27
CA LYS A 105 -6.21 2.89 -1.20
C LYS A 105 -7.16 2.66 -0.04
N LEU A 106 -7.37 1.40 0.27
CA LEU A 106 -8.32 0.91 1.27
C LEU A 106 -7.57 0.25 2.43
N SER A 107 -8.07 0.40 3.65
CA SER A 107 -7.67 -0.47 4.75
C SER A 107 -8.40 -1.81 4.63
N ALA A 108 -7.75 -2.90 5.01
CA ALA A 108 -8.37 -4.21 4.99
C ALA A 108 -9.32 -4.40 6.19
N GLN A 109 -10.37 -3.60 6.30
CA GLN A 109 -11.35 -3.64 7.39
C GLN A 109 -12.69 -4.21 6.89
N HIS A 110 -13.39 -3.52 6.03
CA HIS A 110 -14.62 -3.92 5.35
C HIS A 110 -14.28 -4.15 3.86
N ILE A 111 -13.58 -5.26 3.58
CA ILE A 111 -12.85 -5.44 2.32
C ILE A 111 -13.77 -5.43 1.12
N GLU A 112 -14.84 -6.22 1.18
CA GLU A 112 -15.78 -6.41 0.08
C GLU A 112 -16.58 -5.13 -0.16
N GLU A 113 -17.16 -4.55 0.89
CA GLU A 113 -17.95 -3.32 0.81
C GLU A 113 -17.12 -2.11 0.36
N ASP A 114 -15.88 -2.00 0.84
CA ASP A 114 -14.98 -0.92 0.44
C ASP A 114 -14.54 -1.08 -1.03
N ILE A 115 -14.38 -2.31 -1.52
CA ILE A 115 -14.09 -2.60 -2.93
C ILE A 115 -15.32 -2.25 -3.79
N ASP A 116 -16.53 -2.65 -3.40
CA ASP A 116 -17.76 -2.32 -4.12
C ASP A 116 -17.91 -0.80 -4.25
N PHE A 117 -17.68 -0.05 -3.17
CA PHE A 117 -17.69 1.40 -3.21
C PHE A 117 -16.67 1.97 -4.23
N ALA A 118 -15.46 1.42 -4.26
CA ALA A 118 -14.44 1.87 -5.20
C ALA A 118 -14.77 1.51 -6.66
N LEU A 119 -15.38 0.36 -6.90
CA LEU A 119 -15.87 -0.04 -8.23
C LEU A 119 -16.98 0.88 -8.72
N ASP A 120 -17.95 1.22 -7.86
CA ASP A 120 -19.01 2.18 -8.17
C ASP A 120 -18.47 3.58 -8.46
N ALA A 121 -17.36 3.97 -7.83
CA ALA A 121 -16.62 5.19 -8.12
C ALA A 121 -15.69 5.07 -9.35
N SER A 122 -15.81 4.01 -10.14
CA SER A 122 -15.04 3.74 -11.36
C SER A 122 -13.52 3.56 -11.16
N ALA A 123 -13.10 2.87 -10.12
CA ALA A 123 -11.70 2.56 -9.87
C ALA A 123 -11.07 1.68 -10.98
N ASP A 124 -9.85 2.03 -11.39
CA ASP A 124 -9.03 1.24 -12.30
C ASP A 124 -8.07 0.31 -11.52
N TYR A 125 -7.80 0.64 -10.25
CA TYR A 125 -6.97 -0.18 -9.37
C TYR A 125 -7.32 0.02 -7.88
N ILE A 126 -7.03 -0.99 -7.09
CA ILE A 126 -7.17 -0.99 -5.63
C ILE A 126 -5.79 -1.19 -4.99
N ILE A 127 -5.44 -0.38 -3.99
CA ILE A 127 -4.31 -0.61 -3.10
C ILE A 127 -4.87 -1.08 -1.76
N LEU A 128 -4.81 -2.40 -1.51
CA LEU A 128 -5.28 -2.99 -0.27
C LEU A 128 -4.17 -2.94 0.80
N ASP A 129 -4.41 -2.26 1.91
CA ASP A 129 -3.46 -2.12 3.02
C ASP A 129 -3.89 -3.00 4.21
N GLY A 130 -3.30 -4.18 4.31
CA GLY A 130 -3.56 -5.14 5.36
C GLY A 130 -2.81 -4.85 6.68
N ARG A 131 -3.24 -5.48 7.78
CA ARG A 131 -2.53 -5.43 9.05
C ARG A 131 -1.18 -6.14 8.95
N GLY A 132 -0.14 -5.50 9.46
CA GLY A 132 1.25 -5.98 9.46
C GLY A 132 2.24 -4.86 9.14
N GLY A 133 1.73 -3.72 8.63
CA GLY A 133 2.51 -2.51 8.35
C GLY A 133 2.52 -1.51 9.51
N GLY A 134 2.70 -0.26 9.15
CA GLY A 134 2.73 0.89 10.07
C GLY A 134 4.13 1.28 10.54
N THR A 135 4.29 2.57 10.77
CA THR A 135 5.50 3.18 11.34
C THR A 135 5.39 3.31 12.85
N GLY A 136 6.44 3.84 13.50
CA GLY A 136 6.39 4.21 14.92
C GLY A 136 5.43 5.36 15.25
N SER A 137 4.85 6.02 14.23
CA SER A 137 3.81 7.04 14.43
C SER A 137 2.39 6.47 14.46
N ALA A 138 2.21 5.19 14.12
CA ALA A 138 0.91 4.54 14.18
C ALA A 138 0.61 4.14 15.64
N PRO A 139 -0.59 4.47 16.18
CA PRO A 139 -1.00 4.04 17.50
C PRO A 139 -1.02 2.50 17.59
N LEU A 140 -0.49 1.94 18.67
CA LEU A 140 -0.35 0.49 18.85
C LEU A 140 -1.69 -0.23 18.77
N ILE A 141 -2.72 0.34 19.39
CA ILE A 141 -4.06 -0.24 19.42
C ILE A 141 -4.64 -0.41 18.00
N PHE A 142 -4.38 0.52 17.08
CA PHE A 142 -4.81 0.37 15.68
C PHE A 142 -3.92 -0.62 14.93
N ARG A 143 -2.61 -0.45 15.04
CA ARG A 143 -1.65 -1.26 14.31
C ARG A 143 -1.75 -2.76 14.63
N ASP A 144 -2.00 -3.10 15.90
CA ASP A 144 -1.93 -4.46 16.39
C ASP A 144 -3.31 -5.15 16.42
N HIS A 145 -4.42 -4.39 16.38
CA HIS A 145 -5.77 -4.94 16.61
C HIS A 145 -6.81 -4.60 15.54
N ILE A 146 -6.55 -3.63 14.65
CA ILE A 146 -7.51 -3.25 13.60
C ILE A 146 -7.01 -3.72 12.23
N SER A 147 -7.89 -3.87 11.30
CA SER A 147 -7.71 -4.45 9.96
C SER A 147 -7.42 -5.96 9.98
N VAL A 148 -7.80 -6.62 8.91
CA VAL A 148 -7.47 -8.03 8.65
C VAL A 148 -6.00 -8.15 8.30
N PRO A 149 -5.28 -9.18 8.76
CA PRO A 149 -3.91 -9.45 8.32
C PRO A 149 -3.80 -9.58 6.80
N THR A 150 -2.68 -9.13 6.24
CA THR A 150 -2.50 -8.97 4.79
C THR A 150 -2.79 -10.24 3.97
N ILE A 151 -2.39 -11.43 4.45
CA ILE A 151 -2.59 -12.69 3.73
C ILE A 151 -4.08 -13.00 3.52
N PRO A 152 -4.91 -13.15 4.59
CA PRO A 152 -6.34 -13.40 4.40
C PRO A 152 -7.07 -12.22 3.75
N ALA A 153 -6.63 -10.99 3.99
CA ALA A 153 -7.21 -9.83 3.35
C ALA A 153 -7.05 -9.87 1.83
N LEU A 154 -5.84 -10.22 1.37
CA LEU A 154 -5.55 -10.34 -0.05
C LEU A 154 -6.36 -11.45 -0.72
N ALA A 155 -6.46 -12.63 -0.10
CA ALA A 155 -7.24 -13.75 -0.61
C ALA A 155 -8.71 -13.35 -0.80
N ARG A 156 -9.33 -12.72 0.22
CA ARG A 156 -10.71 -12.22 0.16
C ARG A 156 -10.91 -11.16 -0.92
N ALA A 157 -10.01 -10.18 -1.00
CA ALA A 157 -10.09 -9.12 -2.01
C ALA A 157 -10.00 -9.68 -3.44
N ARG A 158 -9.12 -10.66 -3.66
CA ARG A 158 -9.01 -11.30 -4.97
C ARG A 158 -10.27 -12.07 -5.33
N GLU A 159 -10.76 -12.90 -4.42
CA GLU A 159 -12.01 -13.64 -4.61
C GLU A 159 -13.19 -12.72 -4.91
N HIS A 160 -13.30 -11.61 -4.17
CA HIS A 160 -14.37 -10.63 -4.38
C HIS A 160 -14.27 -9.95 -5.76
N LEU A 161 -13.09 -9.45 -6.15
CA LEU A 161 -12.89 -8.85 -7.47
C LEU A 161 -13.18 -9.84 -8.63
N ASP A 162 -12.82 -11.11 -8.44
CA ASP A 162 -13.12 -12.16 -9.43
C ASP A 162 -14.63 -12.41 -9.51
N SER A 163 -15.34 -12.44 -8.37
CA SER A 163 -16.80 -12.61 -8.31
C SER A 163 -17.56 -11.42 -8.92
N CYS A 164 -17.00 -10.20 -8.82
CA CYS A 164 -17.54 -9.00 -9.48
C CYS A 164 -17.27 -8.97 -10.99
N GLY A 165 -16.57 -9.95 -11.55
CA GLY A 165 -16.25 -10.01 -12.98
C GLY A 165 -15.21 -9.00 -13.43
N VAL A 166 -14.42 -8.42 -12.51
CA VAL A 166 -13.35 -7.46 -12.79
C VAL A 166 -11.96 -8.00 -12.47
N GLY A 167 -11.85 -9.32 -12.35
CA GLY A 167 -10.60 -10.03 -12.10
C GLY A 167 -9.65 -10.04 -13.30
N ARG A 168 -8.52 -10.74 -13.13
CA ARG A 168 -7.54 -10.91 -14.21
C ARG A 168 -8.18 -11.53 -15.45
N GLY A 169 -7.94 -10.92 -16.61
CA GLY A 169 -8.44 -11.44 -17.89
C GLY A 169 -9.89 -11.09 -18.23
N SER A 170 -10.57 -10.32 -17.36
CA SER A 170 -11.88 -9.74 -17.68
C SER A 170 -11.75 -8.63 -18.73
N GLU A 171 -12.87 -8.20 -19.31
CA GLU A 171 -12.89 -7.07 -20.26
C GLU A 171 -12.49 -5.74 -19.63
N ARG A 172 -12.75 -5.57 -18.32
CA ARG A 172 -12.38 -4.40 -17.55
C ARG A 172 -11.69 -4.81 -16.25
N PRO A 173 -10.43 -5.25 -16.31
CA PRO A 173 -9.73 -5.71 -15.12
C PRO A 173 -9.40 -4.54 -14.19
N VAL A 174 -9.66 -4.74 -12.89
CA VAL A 174 -9.21 -3.83 -11.84
C VAL A 174 -7.95 -4.41 -11.22
N THR A 175 -6.85 -3.65 -11.29
CA THR A 175 -5.55 -4.08 -10.77
C THR A 175 -5.54 -4.09 -9.25
N LEU A 176 -5.18 -5.24 -8.66
CA LEU A 176 -5.04 -5.37 -7.20
C LEU A 176 -3.58 -5.21 -6.79
N ILE A 177 -3.30 -4.13 -6.08
CA ILE A 177 -2.00 -3.83 -5.45
C ILE A 177 -2.15 -4.12 -3.96
N VAL A 178 -1.19 -4.82 -3.37
CA VAL A 178 -1.22 -5.12 -1.94
C VAL A 178 -0.07 -4.46 -1.18
N THR A 179 -0.35 -4.04 0.03
CA THR A 179 0.64 -3.56 1.00
C THR A 179 0.27 -4.00 2.41
N GLY A 180 1.15 -3.79 3.38
CA GLY A 180 0.90 -4.13 4.78
C GLY A 180 1.83 -5.22 5.29
N GLY A 181 3.03 -4.84 5.70
CA GLY A 181 3.95 -5.74 6.41
C GLY A 181 4.80 -6.66 5.55
N LEU A 182 4.76 -6.55 4.25
CA LEU A 182 5.61 -7.30 3.33
C LEU A 182 7.06 -6.78 3.41
N ARG A 183 8.03 -7.67 3.64
CA ARG A 183 9.41 -7.28 4.00
C ARG A 183 10.48 -7.83 3.06
N VAL A 184 10.32 -9.05 2.61
CA VAL A 184 11.34 -9.80 1.88
C VAL A 184 10.79 -10.35 0.55
N PRO A 185 11.64 -10.70 -0.42
CA PRO A 185 11.20 -11.20 -1.73
C PRO A 185 10.20 -12.35 -1.67
N ALA A 186 10.35 -13.24 -0.69
CA ALA A 186 9.41 -14.35 -0.48
C ALA A 186 7.99 -13.87 -0.10
N ASP A 187 7.86 -12.75 0.61
CA ASP A 187 6.55 -12.16 0.91
C ASP A 187 5.92 -11.58 -0.36
N PHE A 188 6.74 -10.93 -1.21
CA PHE A 188 6.28 -10.34 -2.48
C PHE A 188 5.76 -11.41 -3.43
N VAL A 189 6.52 -12.51 -3.58
CA VAL A 189 6.11 -13.65 -4.42
C VAL A 189 4.84 -14.30 -3.89
N LYS A 190 4.74 -14.57 -2.58
CA LYS A 190 3.51 -15.13 -1.99
C LYS A 190 2.31 -14.21 -2.20
N ALA A 191 2.49 -12.90 -2.11
CA ALA A 191 1.43 -11.95 -2.40
C ALA A 191 0.98 -12.03 -3.88
N MET A 192 1.92 -12.15 -4.81
CA MET A 192 1.59 -12.32 -6.23
C MET A 192 0.90 -13.67 -6.50
N MET A 193 1.34 -14.75 -5.86
CA MET A 193 0.69 -16.07 -5.93
C MET A 193 -0.76 -16.03 -5.39
N LEU A 194 -1.03 -15.21 -4.38
CA LEU A 194 -2.38 -15.00 -3.84
C LEU A 194 -3.22 -14.01 -4.66
N GLY A 195 -2.73 -13.55 -5.81
CA GLY A 195 -3.50 -12.78 -6.77
C GLY A 195 -3.23 -11.27 -6.79
N ALA A 196 -2.26 -10.75 -6.04
CA ALA A 196 -1.79 -9.39 -6.24
C ALA A 196 -1.07 -9.26 -7.61
N GLU A 197 -1.31 -8.15 -8.30
CA GLU A 197 -0.60 -7.83 -9.55
C GLU A 197 0.60 -6.92 -9.31
N ALA A 198 0.61 -6.23 -8.16
CA ALA A 198 1.76 -5.47 -7.70
C ALA A 198 1.84 -5.45 -6.17
N VAL A 199 3.03 -5.19 -5.65
CA VAL A 199 3.31 -5.09 -4.23
C VAL A 199 3.87 -3.71 -3.92
N ALA A 200 3.21 -2.97 -3.02
CA ALA A 200 3.70 -1.70 -2.53
C ALA A 200 4.47 -1.90 -1.22
N VAL A 201 5.73 -1.45 -1.19
CA VAL A 201 6.61 -1.57 -0.02
C VAL A 201 6.90 -0.21 0.59
N SER A 202 6.92 -0.15 1.91
CA SER A 202 7.25 1.04 2.69
C SER A 202 8.35 0.74 3.70
N ASN A 203 8.04 0.03 4.77
CA ASN A 203 9.01 -0.24 5.84
C ASN A 203 10.23 -1.04 5.35
N ALA A 204 10.09 -1.93 4.37
CA ALA A 204 11.21 -2.65 3.78
C ALA A 204 12.18 -1.69 3.11
N ALA A 205 11.68 -0.76 2.29
CA ALA A 205 12.49 0.28 1.65
C ALA A 205 13.15 1.21 2.68
N ILE A 206 12.41 1.64 3.72
CA ILE A 206 12.96 2.46 4.79
C ILE A 206 14.05 1.72 5.57
N GLN A 207 13.89 0.41 5.80
CA GLN A 207 14.92 -0.41 6.43
C GLN A 207 16.16 -0.56 5.54
N ALA A 208 15.98 -0.72 4.25
CA ALA A 208 17.07 -0.79 3.30
C ALA A 208 17.93 0.49 3.33
N ILE A 209 17.34 1.67 3.49
CA ILE A 209 18.10 2.94 3.62
C ILE A 209 18.68 3.19 5.01
N GLY A 210 18.51 2.26 5.97
CA GLY A 210 19.17 2.32 7.27
C GLY A 210 18.26 2.54 8.48
N CYS A 211 16.94 2.35 8.38
CA CYS A 211 16.05 2.43 9.54
C CYS A 211 16.32 1.29 10.51
N LEU A 212 16.57 1.62 11.78
CA LEU A 212 16.85 0.66 12.85
C LEU A 212 15.58 0.11 13.55
N GLY A 213 14.39 0.47 13.10
CA GLY A 213 13.15 -0.01 13.71
C GLY A 213 12.87 0.54 15.12
N MET A 214 13.54 1.61 15.55
CA MET A 214 13.44 2.21 16.90
C MET A 214 12.05 2.79 17.24
N ARG A 215 11.14 2.84 16.26
CA ARG A 215 9.78 3.39 16.41
C ARG A 215 9.68 4.81 16.97
N ALA A 216 10.73 5.62 16.80
CA ALA A 216 10.81 7.02 17.20
C ALA A 216 10.24 8.00 16.16
N CYS A 217 9.50 7.52 15.16
CA CYS A 217 9.06 8.32 14.00
C CYS A 217 8.20 9.53 14.38
N GLY A 218 7.35 9.41 15.41
CA GLY A 218 6.49 10.52 15.88
C GLY A 218 7.20 11.54 16.75
N SER A 219 8.33 11.19 17.37
CA SER A 219 8.99 11.99 18.40
C SER A 219 9.86 13.13 17.89
N ASN A 220 10.19 13.14 16.59
CA ASN A 220 11.23 14.00 15.98
C ASN A 220 12.67 13.66 16.39
N ASN A 221 12.90 12.52 17.07
CA ASN A 221 14.21 12.06 17.55
C ASN A 221 14.68 10.79 16.84
N CYS A 222 14.38 10.66 15.56
CA CYS A 222 14.86 9.53 14.77
C CYS A 222 16.39 9.51 14.72
N PRO A 223 17.07 8.49 15.29
CA PRO A 223 18.53 8.53 15.47
C PRO A 223 19.31 8.41 14.15
N VAL A 224 18.65 7.95 13.09
CA VAL A 224 19.26 7.75 11.76
C VAL A 224 18.87 8.82 10.73
N GLY A 225 18.21 9.89 11.16
CA GLY A 225 17.90 11.02 10.29
C GLY A 225 16.68 10.88 9.37
N ILE A 226 16.05 9.72 9.29
CA ILE A 226 14.98 9.44 8.32
C ILE A 226 13.66 10.15 8.66
N ALA A 227 13.24 10.10 9.93
CA ALA A 227 11.92 10.60 10.35
C ALA A 227 12.01 11.76 11.35
N THR A 228 12.93 12.70 11.11
CA THR A 228 13.16 13.88 11.95
C THR A 228 13.32 15.13 11.09
N GLN A 229 13.05 16.29 11.68
CA GLN A 229 13.34 17.61 11.12
C GLN A 229 14.50 18.32 11.85
N ARG A 230 15.09 17.67 12.84
CA ARG A 230 16.28 18.17 13.54
C ARG A 230 17.50 18.01 12.64
N GLU A 231 18.22 19.10 12.40
CA GLU A 231 19.37 19.13 11.47
C GLU A 231 20.52 18.23 11.95
N ASP A 232 20.81 18.23 13.25
CA ASP A 232 21.82 17.37 13.89
C ASP A 232 21.59 15.87 13.70
N LEU A 233 20.33 15.48 13.53
CA LEU A 233 19.95 14.10 13.26
C LEU A 233 19.80 13.83 11.76
N ARG A 234 19.27 14.78 10.98
CA ARG A 234 19.10 14.63 9.54
C ARG A 234 20.43 14.43 8.81
N SER A 235 21.48 15.10 9.25
CA SER A 235 22.83 14.97 8.71
C SER A 235 23.41 13.55 8.78
N ARG A 236 22.83 12.67 9.61
CA ARG A 236 23.24 11.26 9.72
C ARG A 236 22.76 10.40 8.55
N LEU A 237 21.76 10.86 7.80
CA LEU A 237 21.29 10.17 6.60
C LEU A 237 22.19 10.58 5.42
N VAL A 238 23.15 9.72 5.08
CA VAL A 238 24.00 9.89 3.91
C VAL A 238 23.22 9.43 2.68
N VAL A 239 22.74 10.40 1.87
CA VAL A 239 21.77 10.17 0.79
C VAL A 239 22.29 9.17 -0.24
N ASP A 240 23.50 9.38 -0.77
CA ASP A 240 24.07 8.53 -1.83
C ASP A 240 24.24 7.08 -1.37
N ALA A 241 24.79 6.87 -0.16
CA ALA A 241 24.95 5.53 0.40
C ALA A 241 23.59 4.86 0.68
N SER A 242 22.58 5.62 1.07
CA SER A 242 21.23 5.12 1.32
C SER A 242 20.52 4.77 0.01
N ALA A 243 20.70 5.57 -1.03
CA ALA A 243 20.18 5.30 -2.37
C ALA A 243 20.78 4.00 -2.95
N GLU A 244 22.10 3.81 -2.83
CA GLU A 244 22.77 2.58 -3.29
C GLU A 244 22.26 1.33 -2.53
N ARG A 245 22.05 1.43 -1.21
CA ARG A 245 21.45 0.33 -0.43
C ARG A 245 20.05 -0.01 -0.89
N LEU A 246 19.22 1.01 -1.19
CA LEU A 246 17.86 0.81 -1.68
C LEU A 246 17.86 0.16 -3.06
N LYS A 247 18.72 0.61 -3.96
CA LYS A 247 18.93 0.02 -5.28
C LYS A 247 19.29 -1.47 -5.15
N ASN A 248 20.31 -1.79 -4.34
CA ASN A 248 20.75 -3.17 -4.10
C ASN A 248 19.60 -4.04 -3.52
N PHE A 249 18.78 -3.49 -2.63
CA PHE A 249 17.61 -4.19 -2.10
C PHE A 249 16.61 -4.54 -3.21
N PHE A 250 16.28 -3.61 -4.09
CA PHE A 250 15.32 -3.86 -5.17
C PHE A 250 15.90 -4.79 -6.25
N GLU A 251 17.15 -4.63 -6.63
CA GLU A 251 17.81 -5.51 -7.60
C GLU A 251 17.89 -6.95 -7.10
N ALA A 252 18.31 -7.15 -5.85
CA ALA A 252 18.34 -8.47 -5.22
C ALA A 252 16.93 -9.06 -5.08
N SER A 253 15.94 -8.24 -4.72
CA SER A 253 14.55 -8.68 -4.62
C SER A 253 14.01 -9.14 -5.97
N ALA A 254 14.20 -8.36 -7.02
CA ALA A 254 13.76 -8.71 -8.38
C ALA A 254 14.45 -9.99 -8.88
N HIS A 255 15.75 -10.12 -8.63
CA HIS A 255 16.50 -11.33 -8.98
C HIS A 255 15.95 -12.57 -8.28
N LEU A 256 15.73 -12.51 -6.96
CA LEU A 256 15.19 -13.63 -6.18
C LEU A 256 13.74 -13.97 -6.58
N MET A 257 12.91 -12.99 -6.88
CA MET A 257 11.56 -13.22 -7.39
C MET A 257 11.60 -13.96 -8.74
N ALA A 258 12.50 -13.58 -9.64
CA ALA A 258 12.71 -14.26 -10.91
C ALA A 258 13.23 -15.71 -10.73
N VAL A 259 14.09 -15.95 -9.73
CA VAL A 259 14.53 -17.31 -9.36
C VAL A 259 13.34 -18.16 -8.92
N MET A 260 12.48 -17.61 -8.06
CA MET A 260 11.29 -18.31 -7.55
C MET A 260 10.28 -18.58 -8.68
N ALA A 261 10.08 -17.65 -9.60
CA ALA A 261 9.21 -17.87 -10.77
C ALA A 261 9.71 -19.08 -11.61
N ARG A 262 10.99 -19.12 -11.93
CA ARG A 262 11.58 -20.26 -12.65
C ARG A 262 11.45 -21.57 -11.88
N ALA A 263 11.61 -21.55 -10.57
CA ALA A 263 11.44 -22.73 -9.72
C ALA A 263 9.99 -23.28 -9.73
N CYS A 264 9.01 -22.39 -9.92
CA CYS A 264 7.59 -22.77 -10.11
C CYS A 264 7.25 -23.08 -11.57
N GLY A 265 8.20 -23.03 -12.50
CA GLY A 265 7.98 -23.33 -13.92
C GLY A 265 7.46 -22.15 -14.75
N HIS A 266 7.53 -20.94 -14.21
CA HIS A 266 7.06 -19.72 -14.89
C HIS A 266 8.20 -18.94 -15.56
N HIS A 267 7.89 -18.31 -16.69
CA HIS A 267 8.83 -17.47 -17.45
C HIS A 267 8.75 -15.98 -17.03
N GLU A 268 7.68 -15.60 -16.35
CA GLU A 268 7.43 -14.22 -15.87
C GLU A 268 6.72 -14.23 -14.51
N LEU A 269 6.78 -13.12 -13.78
CA LEU A 269 6.15 -12.99 -12.46
C LEU A 269 4.62 -13.04 -12.52
N ARG A 270 4.02 -12.70 -13.67
CA ARG A 270 2.56 -12.80 -13.86
C ARG A 270 2.05 -14.23 -13.92
N GLY A 271 2.94 -15.20 -14.12
CA GLY A 271 2.62 -16.62 -14.12
C GLY A 271 2.29 -17.18 -12.73
N PHE A 272 2.65 -16.48 -11.67
CA PHE A 272 2.35 -16.91 -10.31
C PHE A 272 0.85 -17.07 -10.07
N GLU A 273 0.47 -18.20 -9.45
CA GLU A 273 -0.91 -18.56 -9.15
C GLU A 273 -1.04 -19.24 -7.78
N PRO A 274 -2.24 -19.31 -7.18
CA PRO A 274 -2.45 -19.97 -5.89
C PRO A 274 -2.03 -21.44 -5.86
N GLY A 275 -1.99 -22.11 -7.02
CA GLY A 275 -1.50 -23.48 -7.18
C GLY A 275 -0.02 -23.66 -6.82
N ASP A 276 0.79 -22.60 -6.92
CA ASP A 276 2.20 -22.61 -6.53
C ASP A 276 2.41 -22.59 -5.00
N LEU A 277 1.35 -22.35 -4.23
CA LEU A 277 1.40 -22.25 -2.78
C LEU A 277 0.83 -23.48 -2.08
N THR A 278 1.51 -23.87 -1.01
CA THR A 278 0.96 -24.77 0.00
C THR A 278 1.25 -24.22 1.40
N SER A 279 0.40 -24.56 2.35
CA SER A 279 0.65 -24.25 3.77
C SER A 279 0.61 -25.51 4.60
N TRP A 280 1.62 -25.71 5.46
CA TRP A 280 1.64 -26.78 6.46
C TRP A 280 0.84 -26.42 7.72
N LYS A 281 0.38 -25.17 7.84
CA LYS A 281 -0.55 -24.72 8.88
C LYS A 281 -1.97 -24.70 8.32
N ARG A 282 -2.83 -25.61 8.80
CA ARG A 282 -4.20 -25.74 8.28
C ARG A 282 -4.97 -24.44 8.32
N GLY A 283 -5.00 -23.73 9.46
CA GLY A 283 -5.72 -22.46 9.55
C GLY A 283 -5.21 -21.37 8.60
N VAL A 284 -3.92 -21.39 8.23
CA VAL A 284 -3.39 -20.46 7.20
C VAL A 284 -3.80 -20.92 5.81
N ALA A 285 -3.81 -22.23 5.54
CA ALA A 285 -4.30 -22.77 4.27
C ALA A 285 -5.75 -22.38 4.04
N ASP A 286 -6.60 -22.56 5.04
CA ASP A 286 -8.03 -22.23 4.98
C ASP A 286 -8.25 -20.71 4.79
N LEU A 287 -7.54 -19.87 5.57
CA LEU A 287 -7.65 -18.42 5.49
C LEU A 287 -7.12 -17.81 4.17
N ALA A 288 -6.16 -18.48 3.53
CA ALA A 288 -5.55 -18.02 2.29
C ALA A 288 -6.13 -18.69 1.03
N GLY A 289 -7.04 -19.65 1.19
CA GLY A 289 -7.60 -20.42 0.08
C GLY A 289 -6.58 -21.27 -0.66
N VAL A 290 -5.49 -21.70 0.01
CA VAL A 290 -4.41 -22.49 -0.61
C VAL A 290 -4.38 -23.92 -0.11
N ARG A 291 -3.71 -24.81 -0.87
CA ARG A 291 -3.61 -26.22 -0.52
C ARG A 291 -2.93 -26.43 0.82
N TYR A 292 -3.52 -27.30 1.67
CA TYR A 292 -2.83 -27.83 2.84
C TYR A 292 -1.79 -28.86 2.44
N ALA A 293 -0.56 -28.72 2.93
CA ALA A 293 0.58 -29.56 2.60
C ALA A 293 0.59 -30.92 3.33
N GLY A 294 -0.27 -31.11 4.36
CA GLY A 294 -0.35 -32.36 5.12
C GLY A 294 -1.11 -33.45 4.36
N ALA A 295 -0.86 -34.70 4.77
CA ALA A 295 -1.58 -35.85 4.20
C ALA A 295 -3.10 -35.70 4.46
N ARG A 296 -3.91 -36.09 3.48
CA ARG A 296 -5.36 -36.28 3.70
C ARG A 296 -5.50 -37.42 4.70
N GLY A 297 -6.11 -37.14 5.87
CA GLY A 297 -6.35 -38.18 6.86
C GLY A 297 -7.01 -39.40 6.23
N ARG A 298 -6.50 -40.60 6.47
CA ARG A 298 -7.21 -41.82 6.13
C ARG A 298 -8.44 -41.88 7.04
N GLY A 299 -9.63 -41.63 6.45
CA GLY A 299 -10.90 -41.88 7.13
C GLY A 299 -11.50 -40.67 7.85
N ALA A 300 -12.26 -39.89 7.15
CA ALA A 300 -13.62 -39.60 7.54
C ALA A 300 -14.46 -40.19 6.42
N GLY A 301 -14.74 -41.45 6.57
CA GLY A 301 -15.74 -42.13 5.77
C GLY A 301 -17.04 -41.37 5.95
N GLU A 302 -17.73 -41.17 4.85
CA GLU A 302 -19.14 -40.86 4.78
C GLU A 302 -19.86 -41.69 5.86
N ALA A 303 -20.26 -41.02 6.94
CA ALA A 303 -21.28 -41.55 7.83
C ALA A 303 -22.57 -40.82 7.45
N GLY A 304 -23.42 -41.57 6.83
CA GLY A 304 -24.74 -41.41 6.32
C GLY A 304 -25.66 -40.26 6.74
#